data_56560769a4be7b30997380e6cbb03121
#
_entry.id   56560769a4be7b30997380e6cbb03121
#
_cell.length_a   1.000
_cell.length_b   1.000
_cell.length_c   1.000
_cell.angle_alpha   90.00
_cell.angle_beta   90.00
_cell.angle_gamma   90.00
#
_symmetry.space_group_name_H-M   'P 1'
#
loop_
_entity.id
_entity.type
_entity.pdbx_description
1 polymer ?
#
loop_
_entity_poly.entity_id
_entity_poly.type
_entity_poly.pdbx_seq_one_letter_code
_entity_poly.pdbx_strand_id
1 'polypeptide(L)'
;YDARSAYNWNCSFVYEGKVYDNVGYRLRQRNARYSGNGRRSFKFRFNLGSYPKFHNTDGKSYPTEWKYLATHKMKGSRGNHTWGIEQAANHILWNMTGTPAPFTHWFHMRVVRGAEEAPKGGNGQYQGDYYGMLLAMEEFDVRFLDAHNLKKGNGILP
;
A
#
# COMPACT_ATOMS: atom_id res chain seq x y z
N TYR A 1 -25.60 -3.62 -4.70
CA TYR A 1 -24.82 -3.89 -3.48
C TYR A 1 -23.59 -4.70 -3.84
N ASP A 2 -22.42 -4.18 -3.55
CA ASP A 2 -21.20 -4.86 -3.93
C ASP A 2 -20.59 -5.61 -2.74
N ALA A 3 -20.92 -6.89 -2.64
CA ALA A 3 -20.40 -7.79 -1.61
C ALA A 3 -18.87 -8.00 -1.71
N ARG A 4 -18.26 -7.66 -2.84
CA ARG A 4 -16.84 -7.94 -3.11
C ARG A 4 -15.88 -7.14 -2.23
N SER A 5 -16.29 -5.98 -1.73
CA SER A 5 -15.50 -5.22 -0.77
C SER A 5 -15.36 -5.91 0.58
N ALA A 6 -16.25 -6.86 0.89
CA ALA A 6 -16.20 -7.67 2.10
C ALA A 6 -15.32 -8.91 1.97
N TYR A 7 -14.96 -9.31 0.75
CA TYR A 7 -14.09 -10.47 0.54
C TYR A 7 -12.65 -10.13 0.91
N ASN A 8 -12.11 -10.95 1.77
CA ASN A 8 -10.68 -10.98 2.06
C ASN A 8 -10.11 -12.25 1.42
N TRP A 9 -9.05 -12.08 0.66
CA TRP A 9 -8.27 -13.17 0.09
C TRP A 9 -6.94 -13.24 0.80
N ASN A 10 -6.24 -14.36 0.69
CA ASN A 10 -4.90 -14.53 1.22
C ASN A 10 -3.90 -14.64 0.07
N CYS A 11 -2.69 -14.17 0.33
CA CYS A 11 -1.54 -14.29 -0.55
C CYS A 11 -0.25 -14.44 0.26
N SER A 12 0.81 -14.86 -0.38
CA SER A 12 2.17 -14.61 0.09
C SER A 12 2.62 -13.26 -0.45
N PHE A 13 3.16 -12.42 0.40
CA PHE A 13 3.66 -11.09 0.06
C PHE A 13 5.16 -11.09 0.24
N VAL A 14 5.89 -10.70 -0.80
CA VAL A 14 7.36 -10.63 -0.76
C VAL A 14 7.78 -9.16 -0.81
N TYR A 15 8.59 -8.75 0.13
CA TYR A 15 9.15 -7.40 0.18
C TYR A 15 10.61 -7.46 0.62
N GLU A 16 11.50 -6.89 -0.19
CA GLU A 16 12.96 -6.87 0.06
C GLU A 16 13.53 -8.26 0.39
N GLY A 17 13.12 -9.28 -0.37
CA GLY A 17 13.59 -10.65 -0.19
C GLY A 17 12.98 -11.41 1.00
N LYS A 18 12.16 -10.76 1.82
CA LYS A 18 11.44 -11.41 2.92
C LYS A 18 10.05 -11.83 2.49
N VAL A 19 9.69 -13.07 2.79
CA VAL A 19 8.36 -13.63 2.53
C VAL A 19 7.47 -13.45 3.75
N TYR A 20 6.26 -12.98 3.52
CA TYR A 20 5.19 -12.83 4.51
C TYR A 20 4.02 -13.70 4.05
N ASP A 21 3.80 -14.82 4.72
CA ASP A 21 2.75 -15.75 4.37
C ASP A 21 1.39 -15.41 4.98
N ASN A 22 0.34 -15.90 4.33
CA ASN A 22 -1.05 -15.72 4.76
C ASN A 22 -1.43 -14.24 4.98
N VAL A 23 -0.88 -13.36 4.18
CA VAL A 23 -1.26 -11.94 4.20
C VAL A 23 -2.66 -11.80 3.64
N GLY A 24 -3.57 -11.31 4.46
CA GLY A 24 -4.92 -11.00 4.00
C GLY A 24 -4.90 -9.78 3.09
N TYR A 25 -5.62 -9.83 1.97
CA TYR A 25 -5.78 -8.66 1.13
C TYR A 25 -7.21 -8.48 0.65
N ARG A 26 -7.56 -7.25 0.36
CA ARG A 26 -8.84 -6.86 -0.25
C ARG A 26 -8.68 -5.66 -1.15
N LEU A 27 -9.64 -5.45 -2.04
CA LEU A 27 -9.73 -4.20 -2.78
C LEU A 27 -10.13 -3.06 -1.85
N ARG A 28 -9.50 -1.90 -2.02
CA ARG A 28 -9.93 -0.66 -1.38
C ARG A 28 -11.11 -0.07 -2.15
N GLN A 29 -11.86 0.79 -1.47
CA GLN A 29 -13.02 1.53 -1.96
C GLN A 29 -14.29 0.67 -2.08
N ARG A 30 -15.25 1.00 -1.23
CA ARG A 30 -16.56 0.35 -1.15
C ARG A 30 -17.36 0.49 -2.45
N ASN A 31 -17.19 1.62 -3.13
CA ASN A 31 -17.87 1.93 -4.39
C ASN A 31 -16.98 1.64 -5.60
N ALA A 32 -15.95 0.82 -5.43
CA ALA A 32 -15.11 0.44 -6.54
C ALA A 32 -15.97 -0.23 -7.60
N ARG A 33 -16.04 0.38 -8.74
CA ARG A 33 -16.61 -0.27 -9.93
C ARG A 33 -15.67 -1.39 -10.33
N TYR A 34 -15.91 -2.57 -9.79
CA TYR A 34 -15.08 -3.76 -10.04
C TYR A 34 -15.13 -4.20 -11.51
N SER A 35 -16.10 -3.70 -12.25
CA SER A 35 -16.24 -3.91 -13.69
C SER A 35 -15.37 -2.99 -14.54
N GLY A 36 -14.74 -1.97 -13.96
CA GLY A 36 -13.88 -1.06 -14.73
C GLY A 36 -12.53 -1.71 -15.04
N ASN A 37 -12.01 -1.45 -16.23
CA ASN A 37 -10.65 -1.82 -16.61
C ASN A 37 -9.63 -0.95 -15.87
N GLY A 38 -8.46 -1.52 -15.57
CA GLY A 38 -7.32 -0.82 -15.01
C GLY A 38 -6.93 -1.24 -13.60
N ARG A 39 -5.90 -0.56 -13.11
CA ARG A 39 -5.26 -0.86 -11.82
C ARG A 39 -6.21 -0.62 -10.65
N ARG A 40 -6.05 -1.45 -9.62
CA ARG A 40 -6.83 -1.39 -8.39
C ARG A 40 -5.95 -0.96 -7.23
N SER A 41 -6.58 -0.38 -6.22
CA SER A 41 -5.97 -0.13 -4.93
C SER A 41 -6.28 -1.30 -4.00
N PHE A 42 -5.31 -1.68 -3.19
CA PHE A 42 -5.42 -2.80 -2.26
C PHE A 42 -5.23 -2.33 -0.83
N LYS A 43 -5.75 -3.12 0.10
CA LYS A 43 -5.38 -3.08 1.51
C LYS A 43 -4.87 -4.47 1.87
N PHE A 44 -3.63 -4.54 2.32
CA PHE A 44 -3.01 -5.75 2.85
C PHE A 44 -3.03 -5.70 4.37
N ARG A 45 -3.21 -6.84 4.99
CA ARG A 45 -3.16 -7.02 6.43
C ARG A 45 -2.14 -8.11 6.75
N PHE A 46 -1.08 -7.73 7.41
CA PHE A 46 -0.03 -8.63 7.86
C PHE A 46 -0.37 -9.28 9.20
N ASN A 47 0.18 -10.47 9.43
CA ASN A 47 -0.04 -11.22 10.65
C ASN A 47 0.77 -10.67 11.82
N LEU A 48 0.28 -10.90 13.04
CA LEU A 48 0.96 -10.48 14.25
C LEU A 48 2.38 -11.05 14.30
N GLY A 49 3.34 -10.19 14.61
CA GLY A 49 4.76 -10.58 14.69
C GLY A 49 5.47 -10.68 13.34
N SER A 50 4.77 -10.43 12.23
CA SER A 50 5.34 -10.47 10.89
C SER A 50 4.90 -9.24 10.08
N TYR A 51 5.33 -8.07 10.53
CA TYR A 51 5.02 -6.82 9.88
C TYR A 51 6.20 -6.32 9.04
N PRO A 52 5.98 -5.76 7.85
CA PRO A 52 7.03 -5.14 7.07
C PRO A 52 7.44 -3.80 7.65
N LYS A 53 8.71 -3.50 7.55
CA LYS A 53 9.28 -2.21 7.89
C LYS A 53 9.60 -1.45 6.61
N PHE A 54 8.84 -0.43 6.34
CA PHE A 54 9.04 0.41 5.17
C PHE A 54 10.02 1.56 5.47
N HIS A 55 10.49 2.19 4.42
CA HIS A 55 11.45 3.30 4.48
C HIS A 55 11.01 4.43 3.55
N ASN A 56 11.57 5.61 3.78
CA ASN A 56 11.37 6.76 2.91
C ASN A 56 12.23 6.65 1.63
N THR A 57 12.16 7.67 0.79
CA THR A 57 12.94 7.76 -0.46
C THR A 57 14.46 7.76 -0.24
N ASP A 58 14.92 8.15 0.93
CA ASP A 58 16.35 8.19 1.27
C ASP A 58 16.83 6.88 1.92
N GLY A 59 15.98 5.86 1.95
CA GLY A 59 16.29 4.56 2.54
C GLY A 59 16.20 4.52 4.08
N LYS A 60 15.80 5.62 4.73
CA LYS A 60 15.63 5.67 6.18
C LYS A 60 14.32 4.97 6.58
N SER A 61 14.43 3.97 7.43
CA SER A 61 13.27 3.24 7.95
C SER A 61 12.32 4.13 8.73
N TYR A 62 11.03 3.90 8.57
CA TYR A 62 10.01 4.54 9.39
C TYR A 62 10.06 4.03 10.83
N PRO A 63 9.55 4.81 11.81
CA PRO A 63 9.66 4.46 13.24
C PRO A 63 8.99 3.13 13.60
N THR A 64 7.88 2.80 12.94
CA THR A 64 7.07 1.61 13.21
C THR A 64 6.99 0.69 12.01
N GLU A 65 6.77 -0.60 12.27
CA GLU A 65 6.39 -1.58 11.27
C GLU A 65 4.89 -1.46 10.96
N TRP A 66 4.48 -1.76 9.74
CA TRP A 66 3.10 -1.56 9.30
C TRP A 66 2.28 -2.86 9.34
N LYS A 67 1.27 -2.87 10.20
CA LYS A 67 0.29 -3.96 10.23
C LYS A 67 -0.59 -3.98 8.98
N TYR A 68 -0.91 -2.80 8.48
CA TYR A 68 -1.71 -2.61 7.28
C TYR A 68 -0.92 -1.81 6.26
N LEU A 69 -1.04 -2.24 5.02
CA LEU A 69 -0.52 -1.53 3.87
C LEU A 69 -1.70 -1.12 2.98
N ALA A 70 -1.96 0.16 2.91
CA ALA A 70 -2.94 0.70 1.99
C ALA A 70 -2.25 1.18 0.71
N THR A 71 -2.66 0.68 -0.45
CA THR A 71 -2.09 1.12 -1.71
C THR A 71 -3.01 2.11 -2.41
N HIS A 72 -2.42 3.07 -3.12
CA HIS A 72 -3.12 3.99 -3.99
C HIS A 72 -2.78 3.70 -5.45
N LYS A 73 -3.82 3.66 -6.30
CA LYS A 73 -3.68 3.31 -7.73
C LYS A 73 -3.08 4.40 -8.61
N MET A 74 -2.73 5.53 -8.03
CA MET A 74 -2.03 6.64 -8.67
C MET A 74 -2.68 7.22 -9.93
N LYS A 75 -3.98 7.10 -10.04
CA LYS A 75 -4.75 7.76 -11.08
C LYS A 75 -5.30 9.08 -10.52
N GLY A 76 -4.86 10.19 -11.06
CA GLY A 76 -5.43 11.49 -10.75
C GLY A 76 -6.92 11.57 -11.14
N SER A 77 -7.66 12.46 -10.52
CA SER A 77 -8.97 12.86 -10.98
C SER A 77 -8.82 13.58 -12.33
N ARG A 78 -9.76 13.36 -13.25
CA ARG A 78 -9.81 14.02 -14.56
C ARG A 78 -8.68 13.67 -15.56
N GLY A 79 -8.12 12.46 -15.51
CA GLY A 79 -7.17 12.00 -16.53
C GLY A 79 -5.72 12.44 -16.31
N ASN A 80 -5.42 13.31 -15.35
CA ASN A 80 -4.06 13.63 -14.99
C ASN A 80 -3.45 12.50 -14.17
N HIS A 81 -2.36 11.95 -14.67
CA HIS A 81 -1.61 10.89 -14.01
C HIS A 81 -0.53 11.51 -13.13
N THR A 82 -0.89 11.93 -11.94
CA THR A 82 0.07 12.54 -10.99
C THR A 82 0.93 11.50 -10.27
N TRP A 83 0.75 10.23 -10.59
CA TRP A 83 1.51 9.12 -9.99
C TRP A 83 1.52 9.10 -8.46
N GLY A 84 0.54 9.74 -7.82
CA GLY A 84 0.48 9.90 -6.37
C GLY A 84 1.50 10.90 -5.81
N ILE A 85 2.22 11.63 -6.66
CA ILE A 85 3.23 12.61 -6.24
C ILE A 85 2.60 13.67 -5.35
N GLU A 86 1.47 14.23 -5.76
CA GLU A 86 0.76 15.25 -4.97
C GLU A 86 0.40 14.74 -3.57
N GLN A 87 -0.10 13.51 -3.47
CA GLN A 87 -0.48 12.93 -2.20
C GLN A 87 0.75 12.66 -1.32
N ALA A 88 1.80 12.09 -1.88
CA ALA A 88 3.04 11.85 -1.17
C ALA A 88 3.69 13.17 -0.72
N ALA A 89 3.76 14.17 -1.61
CA ALA A 89 4.32 15.48 -1.29
C ALA A 89 3.54 16.17 -0.16
N ASN A 90 2.21 16.15 -0.22
CA ASN A 90 1.39 16.74 0.84
C ASN A 90 1.63 16.07 2.20
N HIS A 91 1.71 14.74 2.24
CA HIS A 91 1.99 14.03 3.50
C HIS A 91 3.40 14.33 4.02
N ILE A 92 4.39 14.42 3.14
CA ILE A 92 5.77 14.80 3.52
C ILE A 92 5.78 16.23 4.08
N LEU A 93 5.17 17.18 3.39
CA LEU A 93 5.11 18.58 3.82
C LEU A 93 4.42 18.73 5.18
N TRP A 94 3.31 18.02 5.40
CA TRP A 94 2.63 18.07 6.69
C TRP A 94 3.51 17.53 7.81
N ASN A 95 4.16 16.39 7.59
CA ASN A 95 5.09 15.85 8.58
C ASN A 95 6.27 16.81 8.86
N MET A 96 6.77 17.52 7.83
CA MET A 96 7.83 18.54 8.00
C MET A 96 7.36 19.73 8.81
N THR A 97 6.09 20.09 8.75
CA THR A 97 5.52 21.20 9.57
C THR A 97 5.09 20.75 10.97
N GLY A 98 5.31 19.48 11.32
CA GLY A 98 4.88 18.92 12.60
C GLY A 98 3.44 18.49 12.66
N THR A 99 2.72 18.55 11.54
CA THR A 99 1.35 18.01 11.44
C THR A 99 1.43 16.52 11.09
N PRO A 100 0.95 15.62 11.95
CA PRO A 100 1.00 14.19 11.69
C PRO A 100 0.25 13.80 10.43
N ALA A 101 0.93 13.15 9.50
CA ALA A 101 0.36 12.64 8.27
C ALA A 101 0.92 11.25 7.95
N PRO A 102 0.17 10.38 7.28
CA PRO A 102 0.65 9.05 6.94
C PRO A 102 1.98 9.06 6.23
N PHE A 103 2.89 8.20 6.64
CA PHE A 103 4.10 7.92 5.88
C PHE A 103 3.76 7.23 4.57
N THR A 104 4.57 7.48 3.55
CA THR A 104 4.34 6.97 2.20
C THR A 104 5.57 6.26 1.67
N HIS A 105 5.35 5.20 0.91
CA HIS A 105 6.40 4.42 0.28
C HIS A 105 6.01 4.04 -1.15
N TRP A 106 6.92 4.23 -2.09
CA TRP A 106 6.71 3.85 -3.49
C TRP A 106 7.27 2.46 -3.73
N PHE A 107 6.52 1.63 -4.44
CA PHE A 107 7.00 0.31 -4.79
C PHE A 107 6.47 -0.17 -6.13
N HIS A 108 7.23 -1.02 -6.79
CA HIS A 108 6.80 -1.75 -7.96
C HIS A 108 6.12 -3.03 -7.51
N MET A 109 4.86 -3.20 -7.90
CA MET A 109 4.10 -4.40 -7.58
C MET A 109 4.15 -5.39 -8.75
N ARG A 110 4.41 -6.63 -8.41
CA ARG A 110 4.26 -7.79 -9.32
C ARG A 110 3.20 -8.71 -8.73
N VAL A 111 2.44 -9.36 -9.59
CA VAL A 111 1.42 -10.33 -9.19
C VAL A 111 1.73 -11.64 -9.90
N VAL A 112 2.31 -12.56 -9.17
CA VAL A 112 2.69 -13.89 -9.67
C VAL A 112 1.51 -14.85 -9.43
N ARG A 113 1.03 -15.48 -10.51
CA ARG A 113 -0.09 -16.42 -10.47
C ARG A 113 0.40 -17.85 -10.61
N GLY A 114 0.95 -18.40 -9.59
CA GLY A 114 1.44 -19.78 -9.64
C GLY A 114 2.80 -19.91 -8.98
N ALA A 115 3.50 -20.99 -9.26
CA ALA A 115 4.79 -21.29 -8.67
C ALA A 115 5.95 -20.55 -9.35
N GLU A 116 5.76 -20.09 -10.58
CA GLU A 116 6.82 -19.47 -11.37
C GLU A 116 6.38 -18.08 -11.85
N GLU A 117 7.36 -17.18 -11.94
CA GLU A 117 7.15 -15.88 -12.56
C GLU A 117 6.83 -16.05 -14.04
N ALA A 118 5.89 -15.25 -14.56
CA ALA A 118 5.60 -15.24 -15.97
C ALA A 118 6.87 -14.89 -16.78
N PRO A 119 7.06 -15.51 -17.95
CA PRO A 119 8.18 -15.18 -18.82
C PRO A 119 8.23 -13.68 -19.10
N LYS A 120 9.42 -13.11 -19.10
CA LYS A 120 9.61 -11.73 -19.49
C LYS A 120 9.17 -11.59 -20.96
N GLY A 121 8.02 -10.98 -21.19
CA GLY A 121 7.60 -10.65 -22.55
C GLY A 121 8.58 -9.63 -23.16
N GLY A 122 9.04 -9.90 -24.33
CA GLY A 122 9.92 -9.19 -25.28
C GLY A 122 10.82 -8.03 -24.83
N ASN A 123 10.38 -6.98 -24.21
CA ASN A 123 11.16 -5.73 -24.15
C ASN A 123 11.31 -5.07 -22.77
N GLY A 124 11.36 -5.80 -21.67
CA GLY A 124 11.71 -5.15 -20.41
C GLY A 124 11.34 -5.89 -19.15
N GLN A 125 11.99 -5.48 -18.07
CA GLN A 125 11.80 -6.01 -16.71
C GLN A 125 10.39 -5.82 -16.14
N TYR A 126 9.53 -5.06 -16.83
CA TYR A 126 8.18 -4.71 -16.36
C TYR A 126 7.07 -5.40 -17.13
N GLN A 127 7.41 -6.41 -17.92
CA GLN A 127 6.42 -7.23 -18.64
C GLN A 127 6.09 -8.51 -17.84
N GLY A 128 5.04 -9.20 -18.24
CA GLY A 128 4.56 -10.40 -17.55
C GLY A 128 3.79 -10.06 -16.29
N ASP A 129 4.35 -10.39 -15.12
CA ASP A 129 3.69 -10.21 -13.83
C ASP A 129 3.64 -8.76 -13.32
N TYR A 130 4.22 -7.82 -14.03
CA TYR A 130 4.25 -6.43 -13.60
C TYR A 130 2.85 -5.82 -13.52
N TYR A 131 2.38 -5.58 -12.31
CA TYR A 131 1.10 -4.93 -12.07
C TYR A 131 1.19 -3.41 -12.17
N GLY A 132 2.28 -2.84 -11.72
CA GLY A 132 2.55 -1.41 -11.81
C GLY A 132 3.26 -0.83 -10.60
N MET A 133 3.57 0.46 -10.67
CA MET A 133 4.03 1.23 -9.54
C MET A 133 2.82 1.67 -8.70
N LEU A 134 2.92 1.55 -7.39
CA LEU A 134 1.89 1.94 -6.44
C LEU A 134 2.50 2.80 -5.33
N LEU A 135 1.69 3.69 -4.79
CA LEU A 135 1.99 4.41 -3.56
C LEU A 135 1.39 3.63 -2.38
N ALA A 136 2.24 3.18 -1.49
CA ALA A 136 1.85 2.66 -0.19
C ALA A 136 1.67 3.82 0.79
N MET A 137 0.69 3.69 1.66
CA MET A 137 0.42 4.66 2.72
C MET A 137 0.23 3.92 4.03
N GLU A 138 0.78 4.51 5.07
CA GLU A 138 0.50 4.10 6.44
C GLU A 138 -1.00 4.20 6.72
N GLU A 139 -1.53 3.23 7.44
CA GLU A 139 -2.95 3.26 7.84
C GLU A 139 -3.09 3.94 9.20
N PHE A 140 -4.19 4.65 9.38
CA PHE A 140 -4.52 5.29 10.66
C PHE A 140 -4.92 4.22 11.70
N ASP A 141 -3.93 3.66 12.38
CA ASP A 141 -4.13 2.71 13.47
C ASP A 141 -3.27 3.11 14.69
N VAL A 142 -3.21 2.24 15.69
CA VAL A 142 -2.42 2.49 16.90
C VAL A 142 -0.94 2.73 16.59
N ARG A 143 -0.40 2.12 15.52
CA ARG A 143 1.00 2.26 15.10
C ARG A 143 1.26 3.64 14.49
N PHE A 144 0.28 4.19 13.78
CA PHE A 144 0.32 5.58 13.34
C PHE A 144 0.47 6.54 14.54
N LEU A 145 -0.30 6.31 15.62
CA LEU A 145 -0.16 7.13 16.82
C LEU A 145 1.24 7.02 17.42
N ASP A 146 1.75 5.79 17.52
CA ASP A 146 3.10 5.53 18.05
C ASP A 146 4.18 6.16 17.16
N ALA A 147 4.05 6.04 15.83
CA ALA A 147 4.99 6.58 14.86
C ALA A 147 5.09 8.11 14.87
N HIS A 148 3.99 8.77 15.20
CA HIS A 148 3.87 10.24 15.23
C HIS A 148 3.86 10.82 16.65
N ASN A 149 4.21 10.03 17.67
CA ASN A 149 4.23 10.44 19.09
C ASN A 149 2.90 11.02 19.59
N LEU A 150 1.79 10.51 19.08
CA LEU A 150 0.46 10.92 19.48
C LEU A 150 -0.03 10.10 20.66
N LYS A 151 -0.71 10.78 21.61
CA LYS A 151 -1.29 10.08 22.75
C LYS A 151 -2.42 9.17 22.29
N LYS A 152 -2.44 7.94 22.80
CA LYS A 152 -3.58 7.02 22.67
C LYS A 152 -4.72 7.57 23.51
N GLY A 153 -5.62 8.30 22.90
CA GLY A 153 -6.82 8.83 23.53
C GLY A 153 -8.07 8.16 23.03
N ASN A 154 -9.23 8.48 23.63
CA ASN A 154 -10.55 7.98 23.23
C ASN A 154 -11.05 8.58 21.92
N GLY A 155 -10.20 9.05 21.07
CA GLY A 155 -10.54 9.72 19.82
C GLY A 155 -10.45 8.80 18.61
N ILE A 156 -11.51 8.78 17.88
CA ILE A 156 -11.66 8.73 16.40
C ILE A 156 -10.75 7.79 15.56
N LEU A 157 -10.08 6.81 16.12
CA LEU A 157 -9.54 5.73 15.28
C LEU A 157 -10.51 4.55 15.32
N PRO A 158 -10.97 4.12 14.14
CA PRO A 158 -11.88 2.97 14.05
C PRO A 158 -11.21 1.67 14.48
#